data_1acf0416f5c4e7ed2cccec9e7c569157
#
_entry.id   1acf0416f5c4e7ed2cccec9e7c569157
#
_cell.length_a   1.000
_cell.length_b   1.000
_cell.length_c   1.000
_cell.angle_alpha   90.00
_cell.angle_beta   90.00
_cell.angle_gamma   90.00
#
_symmetry.space_group_name_H-M   'P 1'
#
loop_
_entity.id
_entity.type
_entity.pdbx_description
1 polymer ?
#
loop_
_entity_poly.entity_id
_entity_poly.type
_entity_poly.pdbx_seq_one_letter_code
_entity_poly.pdbx_strand_id
1 'polypeptide(L)'
;MKDDAFGLRDIQIEPLLLSWHKQQFDFAAGYAVWVPSGCFNKNDLVNLGNGYFTHMLTLGGVWYPDAKKTWAISLLDRYEINQEQNQTHVTLGNRNTLEWGFSKSVTQHIDLGIIGYYQQQTTSDCGHGASSELAHVIGVGPEVSVFWQKIGVFTSFRYVYEAEAKDLPQGHLVSLTVTRRF
;
A
#
# COMPACT_ATOMS: atom_id res chain seq x y z
N MET A 1 4.20 3.53 -29.85
CA MET A 1 4.30 3.23 -28.41
C MET A 1 3.82 4.45 -27.67
N LYS A 2 2.88 4.35 -26.72
CA LYS A 2 2.44 5.50 -25.92
C LYS A 2 3.34 5.59 -24.68
N ASP A 3 3.88 6.79 -24.45
CA ASP A 3 4.78 7.07 -23.33
C ASP A 3 4.04 7.69 -22.14
N ASP A 4 2.74 7.99 -22.30
CA ASP A 4 1.84 8.51 -21.27
C ASP A 4 0.47 7.83 -21.34
N ALA A 5 -0.22 7.73 -20.19
CA ALA A 5 -1.57 7.22 -20.11
C ALA A 5 -2.39 8.03 -19.09
N PHE A 6 -3.60 8.39 -19.47
CA PHE A 6 -4.57 9.05 -18.61
C PHE A 6 -5.88 8.28 -18.55
N GLY A 7 -6.41 8.04 -17.35
CA GLY A 7 -7.67 7.31 -17.14
C GLY A 7 -7.80 6.74 -15.75
N LEU A 8 -8.80 5.87 -15.57
CA LEU A 8 -8.98 5.13 -14.32
C LEU A 8 -8.04 3.91 -14.29
N ARG A 9 -7.49 3.66 -13.12
CA ARG A 9 -6.71 2.45 -12.81
C ARG A 9 -7.64 1.32 -12.39
N ASP A 10 -7.04 0.19 -12.02
CA ASP A 10 -7.76 -0.94 -11.43
C ASP A 10 -8.48 -0.52 -10.14
N ILE A 11 -9.68 -1.05 -9.95
CA ILE A 11 -10.54 -0.77 -8.79
C ILE A 11 -10.24 -1.79 -7.70
N GLN A 12 -10.00 -1.30 -6.49
CA GLN A 12 -9.94 -2.16 -5.31
C GLN A 12 -11.33 -2.24 -4.66
N ILE A 13 -11.76 -3.46 -4.38
CA ILE A 13 -12.97 -3.75 -3.60
C ILE A 13 -12.53 -4.49 -2.34
N GLU A 14 -12.87 -3.95 -1.17
CA GLU A 14 -12.57 -4.55 0.13
C GLU A 14 -13.88 -4.94 0.82
N PRO A 15 -14.41 -6.15 0.58
CA PRO A 15 -15.68 -6.58 1.12
C PRO A 15 -15.61 -6.93 2.62
N LEU A 16 -14.42 -7.15 3.15
CA LEU A 16 -14.24 -7.51 4.55
C LEU A 16 -13.07 -6.75 5.16
N LEU A 17 -13.37 -5.97 6.21
CA LEU A 17 -12.39 -5.35 7.08
C LEU A 17 -12.88 -5.47 8.52
N LEU A 18 -12.18 -6.25 9.32
CA LEU A 18 -12.44 -6.44 10.75
C LEU A 18 -11.44 -5.64 11.56
N SER A 19 -11.90 -4.97 12.59
CA SER A 19 -11.02 -4.22 13.49
C SER A 19 -11.39 -4.45 14.95
N TRP A 20 -10.37 -4.52 15.80
CA TRP A 20 -10.48 -4.68 17.24
C TRP A 20 -9.68 -3.60 17.95
N HIS A 21 -10.34 -2.89 18.85
CA HIS A 21 -9.74 -1.78 19.60
C HIS A 21 -9.58 -2.19 21.07
N LYS A 22 -8.36 -2.09 21.58
CA LYS A 22 -7.99 -2.29 22.98
C LYS A 22 -7.39 -1.00 23.55
N GLN A 23 -7.12 -1.00 24.84
CA GLN A 23 -6.61 0.19 25.51
C GLN A 23 -5.29 0.69 24.89
N GLN A 24 -4.35 -0.22 24.61
CA GLN A 24 -3.02 0.11 24.06
C GLN A 24 -2.74 -0.54 22.71
N PHE A 25 -3.70 -1.27 22.13
CA PHE A 25 -3.53 -1.98 20.88
C PHE A 25 -4.77 -1.86 20.00
N ASP A 26 -4.56 -1.57 18.75
CA ASP A 26 -5.57 -1.73 17.72
C ASP A 26 -5.10 -2.78 16.71
N PHE A 27 -6.01 -3.63 16.26
CA PHE A 27 -5.73 -4.67 15.26
C PHE A 27 -6.74 -4.58 14.13
N ALA A 28 -6.32 -4.94 12.93
CA ALA A 28 -7.18 -5.07 11.77
C ALA A 28 -6.78 -6.29 10.94
N ALA A 29 -7.78 -6.94 10.35
CA ALA A 29 -7.61 -7.98 9.36
C ALA A 29 -8.61 -7.74 8.23
N GLY A 30 -8.16 -7.86 6.98
CA GLY A 30 -8.98 -7.55 5.83
C GLY A 30 -8.73 -8.47 4.64
N TYR A 31 -9.69 -8.45 3.72
CA TYR A 31 -9.58 -9.09 2.43
C TYR A 31 -10.09 -8.13 1.36
N ALA A 32 -9.29 -7.94 0.31
CA ALA A 32 -9.64 -7.13 -0.83
C ALA A 32 -9.32 -7.83 -2.15
N VAL A 33 -9.93 -7.34 -3.22
CA VAL A 33 -9.67 -7.78 -4.59
C VAL A 33 -9.42 -6.56 -5.45
N TRP A 34 -8.33 -6.55 -6.18
CA TRP A 34 -8.10 -5.64 -7.29
C TRP A 34 -8.73 -6.22 -8.55
N VAL A 35 -9.67 -5.46 -9.13
CA VAL A 35 -10.37 -5.84 -10.35
C VAL A 35 -9.67 -5.17 -11.53
N PRO A 36 -9.33 -5.90 -12.61
CA PRO A 36 -8.65 -5.34 -13.78
C PRO A 36 -9.59 -4.48 -14.62
N SER A 37 -10.02 -3.34 -14.08
CA SER A 37 -10.91 -2.37 -14.71
C SER A 37 -10.16 -1.29 -15.48
N GLY A 38 -8.87 -1.12 -15.23
CA GLY A 38 -7.99 -0.23 -15.98
C GLY A 38 -7.61 -0.80 -17.34
N CYS A 39 -7.26 0.09 -18.27
CA CYS A 39 -6.79 -0.34 -19.59
C CYS A 39 -5.42 -0.99 -19.49
N PHE A 40 -5.31 -2.19 -20.05
CA PHE A 40 -4.05 -2.92 -20.19
C PHE A 40 -3.84 -3.32 -21.66
N ASN A 41 -2.65 -3.02 -22.20
CA ASN A 41 -2.21 -3.48 -23.51
C ASN A 41 -0.73 -3.86 -23.44
N LYS A 42 -0.41 -5.11 -23.71
CA LYS A 42 0.96 -5.66 -23.63
C LYS A 42 1.99 -4.94 -24.52
N ASN A 43 1.53 -4.19 -25.53
CA ASN A 43 2.40 -3.45 -26.45
C ASN A 43 2.66 -2.00 -26.00
N ASP A 44 2.00 -1.51 -24.96
CA ASP A 44 2.18 -0.16 -24.43
C ASP A 44 3.21 -0.17 -23.29
N LEU A 45 4.08 0.85 -23.25
CA LEU A 45 5.08 1.00 -22.18
C LEU A 45 4.45 1.38 -20.85
N VAL A 46 3.35 2.16 -20.88
CA VAL A 46 2.64 2.63 -19.70
C VAL A 46 1.22 2.13 -19.74
N ASN A 47 0.82 1.35 -18.74
CA ASN A 47 -0.52 0.82 -18.57
C ASN A 47 -1.18 1.38 -17.31
N LEU A 48 -2.50 1.62 -17.39
CA LEU A 48 -3.31 2.06 -16.25
C LEU A 48 -3.81 0.88 -15.41
N GLY A 49 -4.04 -0.27 -16.03
CA GLY A 49 -4.44 -1.51 -15.38
C GLY A 49 -3.36 -2.58 -15.45
N ASN A 50 -3.49 -3.59 -14.62
CA ASN A 50 -2.58 -4.73 -14.57
C ASN A 50 -3.01 -5.88 -15.51
N GLY A 51 -4.30 -5.90 -15.93
CA GLY A 51 -4.85 -6.93 -16.79
C GLY A 51 -5.08 -8.28 -16.11
N TYR A 52 -5.08 -8.34 -14.78
CA TYR A 52 -5.34 -9.52 -13.96
C TYR A 52 -5.98 -9.16 -12.63
N PHE A 53 -6.67 -10.13 -12.02
CA PHE A 53 -7.16 -10.00 -10.65
C PHE A 53 -6.04 -10.24 -9.64
N THR A 54 -6.05 -9.46 -8.55
CA THR A 54 -5.18 -9.69 -7.40
C THR A 54 -6.04 -9.82 -6.14
N HIS A 55 -5.88 -10.92 -5.42
CA HIS A 55 -6.45 -11.11 -4.09
C HIS A 55 -5.48 -10.58 -3.05
N MET A 56 -5.94 -9.75 -2.13
CA MET A 56 -5.10 -9.15 -1.10
C MET A 56 -5.61 -9.50 0.29
N LEU A 57 -4.74 -10.10 1.09
CA LEU A 57 -4.95 -10.32 2.51
C LEU A 57 -4.21 -9.22 3.28
N THR A 58 -4.86 -8.64 4.26
CA THR A 58 -4.31 -7.57 5.10
C THR A 58 -4.34 -7.97 6.56
N LEU A 59 -3.24 -7.79 7.27
CA LEU A 59 -3.16 -7.92 8.72
C LEU A 59 -2.36 -6.74 9.27
N GLY A 60 -2.91 -6.04 10.25
CA GLY A 60 -2.24 -4.87 10.80
C GLY A 60 -2.50 -4.65 12.26
N GLY A 61 -1.66 -3.82 12.87
CA GLY A 61 -1.83 -3.41 14.25
C GLY A 61 -1.11 -2.11 14.56
N VAL A 62 -1.58 -1.47 15.62
CA VAL A 62 -0.95 -0.29 16.21
C VAL A 62 -0.78 -0.55 17.70
N TRP A 63 0.41 -0.32 18.20
CA TRP A 63 0.72 -0.33 19.63
C TRP A 63 0.93 1.10 20.12
N TYR A 64 0.28 1.43 21.23
CA TYR A 64 0.42 2.71 21.92
C TYR A 64 1.19 2.49 23.23
N PRO A 65 2.49 2.84 23.30
CA PRO A 65 3.32 2.61 24.47
C PRO A 65 2.85 3.36 25.72
N ASP A 66 2.15 4.47 25.54
CA ASP A 66 1.66 5.31 26.64
C ASP A 66 0.12 5.33 26.72
N ALA A 67 -0.40 5.48 27.94
CA ALA A 67 -1.84 5.49 28.20
C ALA A 67 -2.59 6.66 27.53
N LYS A 68 -1.89 7.75 27.22
CA LYS A 68 -2.44 8.90 26.49
C LYS A 68 -2.45 8.73 24.99
N LYS A 69 -1.90 7.62 24.48
CA LYS A 69 -1.75 7.33 23.04
C LYS A 69 -1.01 8.45 22.28
N THR A 70 -0.01 9.07 22.92
CA THR A 70 0.79 10.11 22.28
C THR A 70 1.88 9.56 21.38
N TRP A 71 2.24 8.30 21.56
CA TRP A 71 3.11 7.53 20.69
C TRP A 71 2.35 6.41 20.03
N ALA A 72 2.63 6.17 18.76
CA ALA A 72 2.08 5.03 18.03
C ALA A 72 3.17 4.33 17.22
N ILE A 73 3.20 3.00 17.32
CA ILE A 73 4.03 2.12 16.51
C ILE A 73 3.08 1.25 15.71
N SER A 74 3.11 1.37 14.40
CA SER A 74 2.21 0.66 13.48
C SER A 74 2.96 -0.33 12.61
N LEU A 75 2.31 -1.44 12.33
CA LEU A 75 2.75 -2.46 11.40
C LEU A 75 1.55 -2.91 10.59
N LEU A 76 1.71 -3.02 9.27
CA LEU A 76 0.68 -3.48 8.35
C LEU A 76 1.32 -4.40 7.32
N ASP A 77 0.86 -5.63 7.27
CA ASP A 77 1.28 -6.64 6.30
C ASP A 77 0.19 -6.86 5.26
N ARG A 78 0.55 -6.83 3.98
CA ARG A 78 -0.33 -7.15 2.86
C ARG A 78 0.29 -8.24 2.03
N TYR A 79 -0.47 -9.30 1.82
CA TYR A 79 -0.07 -10.39 0.94
C TYR A 79 -0.98 -10.42 -0.29
N GLU A 80 -0.38 -10.25 -1.46
CA GLU A 80 -1.06 -10.19 -2.75
C GLU A 80 -0.83 -11.48 -3.54
N ILE A 81 -1.93 -12.08 -3.99
CA ILE A 81 -1.95 -13.31 -4.82
C ILE A 81 -2.49 -12.92 -6.18
N ASN A 82 -1.64 -13.00 -7.19
CA ASN A 82 -1.96 -12.58 -8.54
C ASN A 82 -2.53 -13.74 -9.38
N GLN A 83 -3.50 -13.42 -10.23
CA GLN A 83 -3.99 -14.34 -11.26
C GLN A 83 -3.24 -14.13 -12.58
N GLU A 84 -3.50 -15.01 -13.54
CA GLU A 84 -2.94 -14.93 -14.88
C GLU A 84 -3.38 -13.65 -15.61
N GLN A 85 -2.44 -13.00 -16.27
CA GLN A 85 -2.67 -11.79 -17.05
C GLN A 85 -3.30 -12.14 -18.41
N ASN A 86 -4.37 -11.46 -18.73
CA ASN A 86 -5.26 -11.79 -19.86
C ASN A 86 -4.59 -11.80 -21.25
N GLN A 87 -3.53 -11.00 -21.47
CA GLN A 87 -2.93 -10.87 -22.81
C GLN A 87 -1.58 -11.55 -22.95
N THR A 88 -0.85 -11.70 -21.86
CA THR A 88 0.50 -12.31 -21.87
C THR A 88 0.48 -13.76 -21.47
N HIS A 89 -0.58 -14.22 -20.78
CA HIS A 89 -0.67 -15.55 -20.16
C HIS A 89 0.47 -15.83 -19.18
N VAL A 90 1.00 -14.77 -18.56
CA VAL A 90 1.97 -14.83 -17.48
C VAL A 90 1.25 -14.55 -16.17
N THR A 91 1.49 -15.36 -15.16
CA THR A 91 1.09 -15.11 -13.78
C THR A 91 2.26 -14.47 -13.06
N LEU A 92 2.13 -13.20 -12.70
CA LEU A 92 3.15 -12.51 -11.91
C LEU A 92 3.23 -13.09 -10.50
N GLY A 93 4.42 -13.18 -9.98
CA GLY A 93 4.65 -13.73 -8.63
C GLY A 93 3.89 -12.96 -7.55
N ASN A 94 3.54 -13.68 -6.50
CA ASN A 94 2.88 -13.11 -5.33
C ASN A 94 3.79 -12.08 -4.65
N ARG A 95 3.18 -11.08 -3.99
CA ARG A 95 3.92 -10.04 -3.28
C ARG A 95 3.53 -9.97 -1.82
N ASN A 96 4.51 -9.68 -1.00
CA ASN A 96 4.32 -9.27 0.38
C ASN A 96 4.77 -7.83 0.55
N THR A 97 3.96 -7.00 1.19
CA THR A 97 4.28 -5.62 1.53
C THR A 97 4.11 -5.42 3.02
N LEU A 98 5.23 -5.19 3.70
CA LEU A 98 5.26 -4.84 5.12
C LEU A 98 5.43 -3.32 5.24
N GLU A 99 4.39 -2.64 5.70
CA GLU A 99 4.42 -1.22 6.04
C GLU A 99 4.62 -1.02 7.53
N TRP A 100 5.39 -0.04 7.92
CA TRP A 100 5.63 0.30 9.31
C TRP A 100 5.59 1.81 9.52
N GLY A 101 5.28 2.22 10.74
CA GLY A 101 5.25 3.62 11.12
C GLY A 101 5.56 3.81 12.60
N PHE A 102 6.23 4.92 12.89
CA PHE A 102 6.48 5.40 14.22
C PHE A 102 6.09 6.87 14.28
N SER A 103 5.12 7.22 15.12
CA SER A 103 4.59 8.58 15.20
C SER A 103 4.43 9.08 16.62
N LYS A 104 4.43 10.40 16.75
CA LYS A 104 4.18 11.11 18.00
C LYS A 104 3.21 12.25 17.79
N SER A 105 2.20 12.34 18.65
CA SER A 105 1.34 13.51 18.76
C SER A 105 2.10 14.66 19.42
N VAL A 106 2.43 15.68 18.63
CA VAL A 106 3.14 16.88 19.12
C VAL A 106 2.15 17.92 19.65
N THR A 107 0.92 17.87 19.18
CA THR A 107 -0.24 18.60 19.72
C THR A 107 -1.46 17.69 19.75
N GLN A 108 -2.62 18.19 20.23
CA GLN A 108 -3.89 17.46 20.18
C GLN A 108 -4.41 17.23 18.75
N HIS A 109 -3.80 17.86 17.76
CA HIS A 109 -4.29 17.86 16.38
C HIS A 109 -3.21 17.50 15.34
N ILE A 110 -1.95 17.40 15.75
CA ILE A 110 -0.83 17.19 14.83
C ILE A 110 0.01 16.01 15.30
N ASP A 111 0.15 15.03 14.44
CA ASP A 111 1.08 13.92 14.60
C ASP A 111 2.23 14.05 13.60
N LEU A 112 3.45 13.80 14.07
CA LEU A 112 4.64 13.70 13.24
C LEU A 112 5.17 12.28 13.32
N GLY A 113 5.56 11.73 12.18
CA GLY A 113 6.03 10.36 12.11
C GLY A 113 7.11 10.11 11.07
N ILE A 114 7.70 8.94 11.20
CA ILE A 114 8.55 8.30 10.18
C ILE A 114 7.83 7.03 9.79
N ILE A 115 7.70 6.82 8.51
CA ILE A 115 7.06 5.65 7.91
C ILE A 115 8.00 4.98 6.95
N GLY A 116 7.76 3.72 6.67
CA GLY A 116 8.45 3.01 5.62
C GLY A 116 7.71 1.77 5.20
N TYR A 117 8.21 1.15 4.14
CA TYR A 117 7.73 -0.13 3.67
C TYR A 117 8.86 -0.97 3.08
N TYR A 118 8.65 -2.26 3.14
CA TYR A 118 9.41 -3.26 2.40
C TYR A 118 8.43 -4.08 1.57
N GLN A 119 8.55 -4.02 0.27
CA GLN A 119 7.78 -4.85 -0.65
C GLN A 119 8.71 -5.87 -1.29
N GLN A 120 8.28 -7.12 -1.32
CA GLN A 120 9.04 -8.23 -1.90
C GLN A 120 8.11 -9.13 -2.70
N GLN A 121 8.56 -9.53 -3.87
CA GLN A 121 7.99 -10.65 -4.59
C GLN A 121 8.40 -11.96 -3.89
N THR A 122 7.44 -12.82 -3.57
CA THR A 122 7.66 -14.03 -2.75
C THR A 122 7.69 -15.31 -3.57
N THR A 123 7.15 -15.28 -4.78
CA THR A 123 7.19 -16.38 -5.75
C THR A 123 7.64 -15.85 -7.10
N SER A 124 8.34 -16.68 -7.89
CA SER A 124 8.71 -16.32 -9.26
C SER A 124 7.48 -16.19 -10.16
N ASP A 125 7.61 -15.41 -11.23
CA ASP A 125 6.60 -15.37 -12.27
C ASP A 125 6.48 -16.75 -12.93
N CYS A 126 5.29 -17.07 -13.45
CA CYS A 126 4.99 -18.35 -14.12
C CYS A 126 4.39 -18.09 -15.49
N GLY A 127 4.83 -18.83 -16.50
CA GLY A 127 4.37 -18.71 -17.88
C GLY A 127 5.50 -18.63 -18.89
N HIS A 128 5.16 -18.51 -20.17
CA HIS A 128 6.17 -18.43 -21.22
C HIS A 128 6.88 -17.07 -21.22
N GLY A 129 8.21 -17.09 -21.07
CA GLY A 129 9.02 -15.87 -20.99
C GLY A 129 8.96 -15.17 -19.62
N ALA A 130 8.43 -15.84 -18.60
CA ALA A 130 8.36 -15.30 -17.24
C ALA A 130 9.75 -15.15 -16.60
N SER A 131 9.90 -14.16 -15.71
CA SER A 131 11.12 -13.93 -14.94
C SER A 131 11.19 -14.86 -13.73
N SER A 132 12.38 -15.37 -13.41
CA SER A 132 12.63 -16.09 -12.16
C SER A 132 13.16 -15.16 -11.06
N GLU A 133 13.48 -13.91 -11.38
CA GLU A 133 13.99 -12.93 -10.43
C GLU A 133 12.88 -12.50 -9.44
N LEU A 134 13.28 -12.27 -8.20
CA LEU A 134 12.38 -11.79 -7.15
C LEU A 134 12.63 -10.29 -6.95
N ALA A 135 11.65 -9.51 -7.36
CA ALA A 135 11.70 -8.05 -7.22
C ALA A 135 11.48 -7.62 -5.77
N HIS A 136 12.17 -6.55 -5.35
CA HIS A 136 11.91 -5.91 -4.06
C HIS A 136 12.16 -4.40 -4.10
N VAL A 137 11.56 -3.70 -3.15
CA VAL A 137 11.77 -2.27 -2.93
C VAL A 137 11.64 -1.91 -1.46
N ILE A 138 12.48 -0.98 -0.99
CA ILE A 138 12.48 -0.44 0.36
C ILE A 138 12.28 1.07 0.28
N GLY A 139 11.26 1.57 0.98
CA GLY A 139 10.98 2.99 1.08
C GLY A 139 10.93 3.47 2.52
N VAL A 140 11.34 4.72 2.74
CA VAL A 140 11.31 5.38 4.06
C VAL A 140 11.09 6.88 3.89
N GLY A 141 10.36 7.50 4.83
CA GLY A 141 10.15 8.93 4.79
C GLY A 141 9.30 9.49 5.92
N PRO A 142 9.13 10.82 5.97
CA PRO A 142 8.33 11.49 6.97
C PRO A 142 6.82 11.44 6.65
N GLU A 143 6.04 11.49 7.73
CA GLU A 143 4.59 11.68 7.70
C GLU A 143 4.20 12.83 8.62
N VAL A 144 3.26 13.66 8.17
CA VAL A 144 2.58 14.67 8.97
C VAL A 144 1.08 14.42 8.87
N SER A 145 0.42 14.25 10.02
CA SER A 145 -1.02 14.06 10.08
C SER A 145 -1.67 15.17 10.89
N VAL A 146 -2.81 15.68 10.40
CA VAL A 146 -3.54 16.79 11.02
C VAL A 146 -5.02 16.42 11.18
N PHE A 147 -5.53 16.55 12.40
CA PHE A 147 -6.95 16.41 12.70
C PHE A 147 -7.65 17.78 12.74
N TRP A 148 -8.54 18.02 11.79
CA TRP A 148 -9.36 19.21 11.67
C TRP A 148 -10.65 19.06 12.47
N GLN A 149 -10.59 19.33 13.77
CA GLN A 149 -11.68 19.05 14.70
C GLN A 149 -13.01 19.71 14.29
N LYS A 150 -12.99 20.94 13.77
CA LYS A 150 -14.21 21.69 13.39
C LYS A 150 -15.04 21.02 12.30
N ILE A 151 -14.41 20.26 11.43
CA ILE A 151 -15.04 19.62 10.27
C ILE A 151 -14.99 18.08 10.33
N GLY A 152 -14.37 17.52 11.40
CA GLY A 152 -14.23 16.07 11.57
C GLY A 152 -13.37 15.40 10.49
N VAL A 153 -12.39 16.12 9.94
CA VAL A 153 -11.54 15.63 8.86
C VAL A 153 -10.14 15.34 9.40
N PHE A 154 -9.59 14.24 8.98
CA PHE A 154 -8.20 13.85 9.19
C PHE A 154 -7.46 13.92 7.87
N THR A 155 -6.30 14.60 7.82
CA THR A 155 -5.43 14.65 6.64
C THR A 155 -4.07 14.12 7.00
N SER A 156 -3.48 13.30 6.12
CA SER A 156 -2.11 12.81 6.25
C SER A 156 -1.34 13.11 4.97
N PHE A 157 -0.19 13.75 5.11
CA PHE A 157 0.77 13.97 4.05
C PHE A 157 1.99 13.10 4.29
N ARG A 158 2.37 12.33 3.27
CA ARG A 158 3.50 11.39 3.30
C ARG A 158 4.44 11.69 2.14
N TYR A 159 5.71 11.68 2.42
CA TYR A 159 6.77 11.62 1.42
C TYR A 159 7.61 10.39 1.70
N VAL A 160 7.84 9.56 0.70
CA VAL A 160 8.67 8.36 0.83
C VAL A 160 9.73 8.37 -0.26
N TYR A 161 10.96 8.18 0.14
CA TYR A 161 12.10 7.93 -0.74
C TYR A 161 12.37 6.43 -0.80
N GLU A 162 12.39 5.87 -1.99
CA GLU A 162 12.76 4.48 -2.23
C GLU A 162 14.28 4.36 -2.25
N ALA A 163 14.83 3.87 -1.13
CA ALA A 163 16.27 3.80 -0.90
C ALA A 163 16.94 2.70 -1.71
N GLU A 164 16.20 1.60 -1.97
CA GLU A 164 16.67 0.45 -2.73
C GLU A 164 15.50 -0.14 -3.54
N ALA A 165 15.77 -0.51 -4.78
CA ALA A 165 14.84 -1.27 -5.62
C ALA A 165 15.64 -2.23 -6.50
N LYS A 166 15.15 -3.49 -6.60
CA LYS A 166 15.64 -4.50 -7.54
C LYS A 166 14.46 -4.93 -8.42
N ASP A 167 14.66 -4.87 -9.73
CA ASP A 167 13.66 -5.24 -10.75
C ASP A 167 12.32 -4.49 -10.63
N LEU A 168 12.34 -3.31 -9.98
CA LEU A 168 11.24 -2.35 -9.85
C LEU A 168 11.75 -0.92 -10.10
N PRO A 169 10.90 -0.02 -10.57
CA PRO A 169 11.24 1.40 -10.61
C PRO A 169 11.57 1.91 -9.21
N GLN A 170 12.58 2.76 -9.12
CA GLN A 170 12.99 3.45 -7.89
C GLN A 170 12.66 4.93 -8.01
N GLY A 171 12.11 5.53 -6.96
CA GLY A 171 11.70 6.93 -7.04
C GLY A 171 11.29 7.57 -5.72
N HIS A 172 10.41 8.54 -5.86
CA HIS A 172 9.86 9.31 -4.75
C HIS A 172 8.33 9.19 -4.79
N LEU A 173 7.72 8.85 -3.67
CA LEU A 173 6.29 8.81 -3.51
C LEU A 173 5.82 10.00 -2.68
N VAL A 174 4.81 10.70 -3.18
CA VAL A 174 4.10 11.73 -2.42
C VAL A 174 2.64 11.33 -2.35
N SER A 175 2.08 11.28 -1.15
CA SER A 175 0.66 10.98 -0.98
C SER A 175 -0.02 11.96 -0.02
N LEU A 176 -1.25 12.32 -0.35
CA LEU A 176 -2.16 13.08 0.50
C LEU A 176 -3.42 12.23 0.73
N THR A 177 -3.67 11.90 1.98
CA THR A 177 -4.89 11.17 2.36
C THR A 177 -5.81 12.09 3.12
N VAL A 178 -7.09 12.09 2.76
CA VAL A 178 -8.15 12.85 3.44
C VAL A 178 -9.21 11.86 3.89
N THR A 179 -9.45 11.79 5.19
CA THR A 179 -10.44 10.88 5.78
C THR A 179 -11.46 11.67 6.56
N ARG A 180 -12.75 11.44 6.33
CA ARG A 180 -13.84 11.98 7.12
C ARG A 180 -14.62 10.85 7.76
N ARG A 181 -14.89 10.97 9.06
CA ARG A 181 -15.82 10.07 9.77
C ARG A 181 -17.21 10.72 9.77
N PHE A 182 -18.20 9.93 9.49
CA PHE A 182 -19.63 10.30 9.50
C PHE A 182 -20.31 9.75 10.73
#